data_26010539d9d79389194338e3767aeeac
#
_entry.id   26010539d9d79389194338e3767aeeac
#
_cell.length_a   1.000
_cell.length_b   1.000
_cell.length_c   1.000
_cell.angle_alpha   90.00
_cell.angle_beta   90.00
_cell.angle_gamma   90.00
#
_symmetry.space_group_name_H-M   'P 1'
#
loop_
_entity.id
_entity.type
_entity.pdbx_description
1 polymer ?
#
loop_
_entity_poly.entity_id
_entity_poly.type
_entity_poly.pdbx_seq_one_letter_code
_entity_poly.pdbx_strand_id
1 'polypeptide(L)'
;VSTVIKNTRLTLEMIKIEHTLFALPFAFLGAVLAARGLPSLLQILWIVVAMVGARSAAMAFNRIADRSFDARNPRTASRALPAGLLSVGFVWAFTIAAAALFMLAAAMLNRLTLILAPVALACVLLYSFTKRWTQFSHLVLGACLSIAPTGAWIAVRGEIGSAVPLLLSLVVLLWTAGFDVLYACQDYDFDRREGLRSIPARVGIGRALWIARALHAAAFLA
;
A
#
# COMPACT_ATOMS: atom_id res chain seq x y z
N VAL A 1 -29.50 5.60 11.44
CA VAL A 1 -28.72 6.49 10.54
C VAL A 1 -27.42 6.91 11.22
N SER A 2 -27.41 7.30 12.49
CA SER A 2 -26.18 7.74 13.20
C SER A 2 -25.11 6.63 13.32
N THR A 3 -25.51 5.38 13.57
CA THR A 3 -24.57 4.24 13.72
C THR A 3 -23.90 3.89 12.39
N VAL A 4 -24.63 3.92 11.27
CA VAL A 4 -24.08 3.66 9.94
C VAL A 4 -23.06 4.74 9.57
N ILE A 5 -23.41 6.02 9.75
CA ILE A 5 -22.50 7.14 9.48
C ILE A 5 -21.23 7.03 10.33
N LYS A 6 -21.36 6.70 11.62
CA LYS A 6 -20.23 6.50 12.53
C LYS A 6 -19.33 5.36 12.04
N ASN A 7 -19.88 4.20 11.69
CA ASN A 7 -19.10 3.05 11.23
C ASN A 7 -18.43 3.34 9.90
N THR A 8 -19.09 4.04 8.96
CA THR A 8 -18.48 4.45 7.68
C THR A 8 -17.29 5.37 7.92
N ARG A 9 -17.43 6.38 8.78
CA ARG A 9 -16.33 7.29 9.12
C ARG A 9 -15.15 6.53 9.73
N LEU A 10 -15.40 5.67 10.73
CA LEU A 10 -14.37 4.85 11.36
C LEU A 10 -13.66 3.93 10.35
N THR A 11 -14.39 3.39 9.37
CA THR A 11 -13.82 2.55 8.31
C THR A 11 -12.92 3.38 7.39
N LEU A 12 -13.36 4.56 6.94
CA LEU A 12 -12.55 5.45 6.10
C LEU A 12 -11.28 5.93 6.82
N GLU A 13 -11.38 6.27 8.11
CA GLU A 13 -10.23 6.60 8.95
C GLU A 13 -9.28 5.39 9.13
N MET A 14 -9.82 4.19 9.28
CA MET A 14 -9.05 2.95 9.42
C MET A 14 -8.19 2.67 8.19
N ILE A 15 -8.75 2.81 6.99
CA ILE A 15 -8.04 2.56 5.72
C ILE A 15 -7.20 3.75 5.25
N LYS A 16 -7.24 4.89 5.95
CA LYS A 16 -6.52 6.10 5.56
C LYS A 16 -6.80 6.47 4.11
N ILE A 17 -8.06 6.80 3.81
CA ILE A 17 -8.53 7.05 2.44
C ILE A 17 -7.71 8.14 1.73
N GLU A 18 -7.21 9.13 2.46
CA GLU A 18 -6.35 10.19 1.95
C GLU A 18 -5.08 9.65 1.27
N HIS A 19 -4.53 8.54 1.80
CA HIS A 19 -3.36 7.91 1.21
C HIS A 19 -3.67 7.11 -0.07
N THR A 20 -4.93 6.78 -0.32
CA THR A 20 -5.35 6.19 -1.61
C THR A 20 -5.18 7.22 -2.73
N LEU A 21 -5.52 8.48 -2.46
CA LEU A 21 -5.33 9.57 -3.41
C LEU A 21 -3.85 9.80 -3.75
N PHE A 22 -2.94 9.52 -2.81
CA PHE A 22 -1.50 9.67 -3.03
C PHE A 22 -0.92 8.66 -4.04
N ALA A 23 -1.46 7.46 -4.11
CA ALA A 23 -0.99 6.42 -5.04
C ALA A 23 -1.61 6.53 -6.44
N LEU A 24 -2.77 7.19 -6.58
CA LEU A 24 -3.48 7.32 -7.85
C LEU A 24 -2.67 8.01 -8.96
N PRO A 25 -1.93 9.12 -8.72
CA PRO A 25 -1.14 9.77 -9.76
C PRO A 25 -0.16 8.84 -10.46
N PHE A 26 0.47 7.92 -9.73
CA PHE A 26 1.42 6.97 -10.30
C PHE A 26 0.74 5.92 -11.18
N ALA A 27 -0.44 5.43 -10.76
CA ALA A 27 -1.23 4.53 -11.58
C ALA A 27 -1.74 5.24 -12.85
N PHE A 28 -2.23 6.48 -12.73
CA PHE A 28 -2.66 7.28 -13.88
C PHE A 28 -1.51 7.59 -14.84
N LEU A 29 -0.33 7.92 -14.33
CA LEU A 29 0.84 8.14 -15.19
C LEU A 29 1.17 6.87 -15.99
N GLY A 30 1.18 5.70 -15.35
CA GLY A 30 1.36 4.42 -16.03
C GLY A 30 0.29 4.16 -17.08
N ALA A 31 -0.98 4.43 -16.78
CA ALA A 31 -2.10 4.24 -17.69
C ALA A 31 -2.04 5.20 -18.90
N VAL A 32 -1.75 6.48 -18.67
CA VAL A 32 -1.66 7.52 -19.74
C VAL A 32 -0.51 7.23 -20.68
N LEU A 33 0.67 6.86 -20.15
CA LEU A 33 1.82 6.48 -20.96
C LEU A 33 1.56 5.19 -21.74
N ALA A 34 0.86 4.22 -21.15
CA ALA A 34 0.46 2.98 -21.82
C ALA A 34 -0.50 3.26 -22.99
N ALA A 35 -1.48 4.13 -22.80
CA ALA A 35 -2.44 4.51 -23.82
C ALA A 35 -1.85 5.44 -24.90
N ARG A 36 -0.66 6.04 -24.66
CA ARG A 36 -0.12 7.17 -25.45
C ARG A 36 -1.11 8.32 -25.59
N GLY A 37 -1.86 8.60 -24.52
CA GLY A 37 -2.95 9.56 -24.44
C GLY A 37 -3.87 9.21 -23.26
N LEU A 38 -5.15 9.59 -23.32
CA LEU A 38 -6.10 9.24 -22.28
C LEU A 38 -6.62 7.81 -22.49
N PRO A 39 -6.56 6.94 -21.47
CA PRO A 39 -7.24 5.64 -21.49
C PRO A 39 -8.77 5.84 -21.65
N SER A 40 -9.49 4.78 -22.05
CA SER A 40 -10.95 4.83 -22.07
C SER A 40 -11.51 5.06 -20.66
N LEU A 41 -12.69 5.71 -20.59
CA LEU A 41 -13.36 5.97 -19.31
C LEU A 41 -13.60 4.67 -18.51
N LEU A 42 -13.87 3.57 -19.20
CA LEU A 42 -14.08 2.27 -18.57
C LEU A 42 -12.78 1.72 -17.98
N GLN A 43 -11.64 1.86 -18.66
CA GLN A 43 -10.32 1.49 -18.11
C GLN A 43 -9.98 2.34 -16.89
N ILE A 44 -10.19 3.66 -16.98
CA ILE A 44 -9.97 4.58 -15.85
C ILE A 44 -10.82 4.15 -14.65
N LEU A 45 -12.11 3.91 -14.85
CA LEU A 45 -13.02 3.46 -13.79
C LEU A 45 -12.50 2.20 -13.10
N TRP A 46 -12.17 1.15 -13.88
CA TRP A 46 -11.74 -0.12 -13.31
C TRP A 46 -10.34 -0.07 -12.68
N ILE A 47 -9.42 0.78 -13.19
CA ILE A 47 -8.14 1.05 -12.54
C ILE A 47 -8.37 1.71 -11.17
N VAL A 48 -9.25 2.70 -11.07
CA VAL A 48 -9.59 3.36 -9.79
C VAL A 48 -10.21 2.34 -8.81
N VAL A 49 -11.16 1.54 -9.27
CA VAL A 49 -11.80 0.50 -8.45
C VAL A 49 -10.76 -0.53 -7.96
N ALA A 50 -9.84 -0.96 -8.83
CA ALA A 50 -8.75 -1.86 -8.46
C ALA A 50 -7.83 -1.25 -7.39
N MET A 51 -7.43 0.02 -7.56
CA MET A 51 -6.59 0.74 -6.60
C MET A 51 -7.26 0.87 -5.23
N VAL A 52 -8.54 1.26 -5.21
CA VAL A 52 -9.33 1.38 -3.98
C VAL A 52 -9.48 0.01 -3.31
N GLY A 53 -9.81 -1.03 -4.08
CA GLY A 53 -9.98 -2.39 -3.58
C GLY A 53 -8.70 -2.96 -2.96
N ALA A 54 -7.59 -2.95 -3.73
CA ALA A 54 -6.30 -3.48 -3.27
C ALA A 54 -5.81 -2.77 -2.00
N ARG A 55 -5.87 -1.42 -2.00
CA ARG A 55 -5.42 -0.63 -0.86
C ARG A 55 -6.30 -0.80 0.37
N SER A 56 -7.62 -0.82 0.18
CA SER A 56 -8.56 -1.06 1.29
C SER A 56 -8.34 -2.43 1.92
N ALA A 57 -8.16 -3.48 1.11
CA ALA A 57 -7.83 -4.82 1.58
C ALA A 57 -6.50 -4.83 2.35
N ALA A 58 -5.43 -4.23 1.79
CA ALA A 58 -4.12 -4.17 2.41
C ALA A 58 -4.16 -3.44 3.76
N MET A 59 -4.79 -2.26 3.81
CA MET A 59 -4.86 -1.47 5.04
C MET A 59 -5.70 -2.13 6.13
N ALA A 60 -6.87 -2.69 5.78
CA ALA A 60 -7.72 -3.40 6.73
C ALA A 60 -7.02 -4.65 7.27
N PHE A 61 -6.38 -5.43 6.40
CA PHE A 61 -5.60 -6.60 6.81
C PHE A 61 -4.42 -6.21 7.71
N ASN A 62 -3.69 -5.14 7.38
CA ASN A 62 -2.61 -4.64 8.21
C ASN A 62 -3.09 -4.28 9.63
N ARG A 63 -4.31 -3.70 9.79
CA ARG A 63 -4.89 -3.43 11.12
C ARG A 63 -5.15 -4.72 11.91
N ILE A 64 -5.58 -5.80 11.23
CA ILE A 64 -5.76 -7.10 11.88
C ILE A 64 -4.41 -7.68 12.29
N ALA A 65 -3.47 -7.70 11.36
CA ALA A 65 -2.12 -8.26 11.58
C ALA A 65 -1.39 -7.55 12.72
N ASP A 66 -1.48 -6.22 12.80
CA ASP A 66 -0.73 -5.43 13.77
C ASP A 66 -1.54 -5.08 15.04
N ARG A 67 -2.77 -5.63 15.22
CA ARG A 67 -3.67 -5.28 16.32
C ARG A 67 -2.99 -5.32 17.69
N SER A 68 -2.19 -6.35 17.97
CA SER A 68 -1.52 -6.51 19.28
C SER A 68 -0.38 -5.49 19.48
N PHE A 69 0.35 -5.16 18.44
CA PHE A 69 1.39 -4.12 18.47
C PHE A 69 0.77 -2.72 18.56
N ASP A 70 -0.27 -2.47 17.75
CA ASP A 70 -1.00 -1.20 17.76
C ASP A 70 -1.58 -0.88 19.16
N ALA A 71 -2.10 -1.90 19.88
CA ALA A 71 -2.65 -1.72 21.23
C ALA A 71 -1.58 -1.31 22.27
N ARG A 72 -0.31 -1.69 22.07
CA ARG A 72 0.80 -1.37 22.98
C ARG A 72 1.56 -0.09 22.59
N ASN A 73 1.39 0.38 21.36
CA ASN A 73 2.04 1.60 20.90
C ASN A 73 1.17 2.83 21.24
N PRO A 74 1.64 3.78 22.07
CA PRO A 74 0.87 4.97 22.45
C PRO A 74 0.35 5.78 21.26
N ARG A 75 1.10 5.79 20.13
CA ARG A 75 0.72 6.50 18.90
C ARG A 75 -0.47 5.86 18.18
N THR A 76 -0.68 4.54 18.33
CA THR A 76 -1.67 3.77 17.56
C THR A 76 -2.73 3.09 18.41
N ALA A 77 -2.63 3.11 19.73
CA ALA A 77 -3.59 2.50 20.66
C ALA A 77 -5.02 3.03 20.50
N SER A 78 -5.17 4.29 20.07
CA SER A 78 -6.46 4.93 19.81
C SER A 78 -7.11 4.56 18.47
N ARG A 79 -6.45 3.74 17.62
CA ARG A 79 -7.03 3.29 16.35
C ARG A 79 -8.29 2.47 16.58
N ALA A 80 -9.20 2.49 15.61
CA ALA A 80 -10.54 1.91 15.74
C ALA A 80 -10.56 0.44 16.16
N LEU A 81 -9.60 -0.39 15.69
CA LEU A 81 -9.56 -1.82 16.00
C LEU A 81 -8.95 -2.10 17.40
N PRO A 82 -7.77 -1.57 17.79
CA PRO A 82 -7.25 -1.70 19.15
C PRO A 82 -8.19 -1.11 20.21
N ALA A 83 -8.82 0.03 19.92
CA ALA A 83 -9.76 0.69 20.83
C ALA A 83 -11.14 -0.01 20.94
N GLY A 84 -11.36 -1.12 20.19
CA GLY A 84 -12.63 -1.85 20.23
C GLY A 84 -13.81 -1.15 19.55
N LEU A 85 -13.57 -0.06 18.79
CA LEU A 85 -14.60 0.69 18.09
C LEU A 85 -15.13 -0.04 16.85
N LEU A 86 -14.33 -0.96 16.29
CA LEU A 86 -14.69 -1.89 15.21
C LEU A 86 -14.39 -3.31 15.65
N SER A 87 -15.26 -4.27 15.32
CA SER A 87 -15.03 -5.67 15.61
C SER A 87 -14.04 -6.29 14.59
N VAL A 88 -13.25 -7.27 15.04
CA VAL A 88 -12.33 -8.02 14.17
C VAL A 88 -13.07 -8.71 13.03
N GLY A 89 -14.26 -9.27 13.31
CA GLY A 89 -15.09 -9.92 12.29
C GLY A 89 -15.53 -8.94 11.19
N PHE A 90 -15.91 -7.71 11.57
CA PHE A 90 -16.24 -6.67 10.60
C PHE A 90 -15.04 -6.32 9.71
N VAL A 91 -13.85 -6.14 10.30
CA VAL A 91 -12.64 -5.78 9.54
C VAL A 91 -12.22 -6.93 8.61
N TRP A 92 -12.38 -8.20 9.02
CA TRP A 92 -12.19 -9.36 8.13
C TRP A 92 -13.17 -9.36 6.96
N ALA A 93 -14.46 -9.18 7.22
CA ALA A 93 -15.48 -9.13 6.17
C ALA A 93 -15.19 -7.99 5.17
N PHE A 94 -14.80 -6.82 5.68
CA PHE A 94 -14.39 -5.68 4.84
C PHE A 94 -13.14 -6.01 4.01
N THR A 95 -12.13 -6.66 4.59
CA THR A 95 -10.91 -7.09 3.88
C THR A 95 -11.24 -8.01 2.71
N ILE A 96 -12.09 -9.03 2.96
CA ILE A 96 -12.52 -10.00 1.94
C ILE A 96 -13.32 -9.30 0.84
N ALA A 97 -14.26 -8.42 1.20
CA ALA A 97 -15.05 -7.66 0.24
C ALA A 97 -14.18 -6.75 -0.64
N ALA A 98 -13.21 -6.04 -0.04
CA ALA A 98 -12.27 -5.20 -0.76
C ALA A 98 -11.34 -6.01 -1.68
N ALA A 99 -10.88 -7.18 -1.25
CA ALA A 99 -10.10 -8.11 -2.07
C ALA A 99 -10.91 -8.64 -3.25
N ALA A 100 -12.18 -9.02 -3.02
CA ALA A 100 -13.09 -9.46 -4.08
C ALA A 100 -13.35 -8.33 -5.09
N LEU A 101 -13.53 -7.10 -4.62
CA LEU A 101 -13.68 -5.92 -5.49
C LEU A 101 -12.44 -5.70 -6.37
N PHE A 102 -11.23 -5.85 -5.80
CA PHE A 102 -9.99 -5.78 -6.56
C PHE A 102 -9.91 -6.87 -7.64
N MET A 103 -10.24 -8.12 -7.30
CA MET A 103 -10.26 -9.23 -8.26
C MET A 103 -11.28 -9.02 -9.37
N LEU A 104 -12.48 -8.52 -9.03
CA LEU A 104 -13.49 -8.16 -10.02
C LEU A 104 -12.98 -7.08 -10.98
N ALA A 105 -12.39 -6.01 -10.44
CA ALA A 105 -11.84 -4.94 -11.26
C ALA A 105 -10.73 -5.45 -12.20
N ALA A 106 -9.86 -6.33 -11.71
CA ALA A 106 -8.83 -6.96 -12.53
C ALA A 106 -9.42 -7.82 -13.67
N ALA A 107 -10.50 -8.55 -13.39
CA ALA A 107 -11.22 -9.34 -14.41
C ALA A 107 -11.88 -8.46 -15.49
N MET A 108 -12.38 -7.28 -15.11
CA MET A 108 -13.00 -6.34 -16.01
C MET A 108 -12.00 -5.56 -16.89
N LEU A 109 -10.71 -5.59 -16.54
CA LEU A 109 -9.65 -4.93 -17.30
C LEU A 109 -9.14 -5.83 -18.44
N ASN A 110 -8.40 -6.87 -18.12
CA ASN A 110 -7.95 -7.86 -19.11
C ASN A 110 -7.42 -9.15 -18.43
N ARG A 111 -7.16 -10.18 -19.26
CA ARG A 111 -6.74 -11.50 -18.78
C ARG A 111 -5.41 -11.48 -18.03
N LEU A 112 -4.42 -10.70 -18.49
CA LEU A 112 -3.10 -10.65 -17.83
C LEU A 112 -3.21 -9.97 -16.46
N THR A 113 -3.97 -8.88 -16.37
CA THR A 113 -4.26 -8.19 -15.11
C THR A 113 -4.91 -9.17 -14.11
N LEU A 114 -5.89 -9.97 -14.55
CA LEU A 114 -6.54 -10.96 -13.70
C LEU A 114 -5.57 -12.05 -13.22
N ILE A 115 -4.70 -12.55 -14.09
CA ILE A 115 -3.70 -13.59 -13.73
C ILE A 115 -2.70 -13.07 -12.69
N LEU A 116 -2.29 -11.81 -12.79
CA LEU A 116 -1.32 -11.19 -11.89
C LEU A 116 -1.94 -10.66 -10.59
N ALA A 117 -3.26 -10.40 -10.57
CA ALA A 117 -3.95 -9.82 -9.42
C ALA A 117 -3.80 -10.65 -8.13
N PRO A 118 -3.89 -11.98 -8.10
CA PRO A 118 -3.64 -12.76 -6.87
C PRO A 118 -2.24 -12.58 -6.32
N VAL A 119 -1.22 -12.48 -7.19
CA VAL A 119 0.18 -12.25 -6.78
C VAL A 119 0.32 -10.86 -6.17
N ALA A 120 -0.23 -9.83 -6.82
CA ALA A 120 -0.23 -8.46 -6.30
C ALA A 120 -0.94 -8.39 -4.93
N LEU A 121 -2.11 -9.03 -4.81
CA LEU A 121 -2.85 -9.09 -3.55
C LEU A 121 -2.04 -9.79 -2.45
N ALA A 122 -1.42 -10.93 -2.74
CA ALA A 122 -0.56 -11.64 -1.80
C ALA A 122 0.61 -10.75 -1.33
N CYS A 123 1.29 -10.04 -2.23
CA CYS A 123 2.37 -9.12 -1.89
C CYS A 123 1.92 -8.05 -0.90
N VAL A 124 0.81 -7.36 -1.17
CA VAL A 124 0.33 -6.26 -0.32
C VAL A 124 -0.24 -6.73 1.02
N LEU A 125 -0.70 -7.99 1.12
CA LEU A 125 -1.12 -8.57 2.40
C LEU A 125 0.08 -9.06 3.22
N LEU A 126 1.01 -9.79 2.61
CA LEU A 126 2.20 -10.36 3.28
C LEU A 126 3.15 -9.28 3.80
N TYR A 127 3.18 -8.11 3.18
CA TYR A 127 3.92 -6.94 3.67
C TYR A 127 3.66 -6.68 5.17
N SER A 128 2.42 -6.88 5.66
CA SER A 128 2.05 -6.62 7.06
C SER A 128 2.90 -7.39 8.08
N PHE A 129 3.55 -8.46 7.69
CA PHE A 129 4.39 -9.28 8.57
C PHE A 129 5.89 -8.96 8.47
N THR A 130 6.30 -8.19 7.47
CA THR A 130 7.73 -8.04 7.13
C THR A 130 8.57 -7.41 8.23
N LYS A 131 8.04 -6.46 9.01
CA LYS A 131 8.72 -5.88 10.18
C LYS A 131 9.10 -6.90 11.26
N ARG A 132 8.46 -8.07 11.27
CA ARG A 132 8.75 -9.16 12.22
C ARG A 132 9.95 -9.97 11.79
N TRP A 133 10.24 -9.99 10.48
CA TRP A 133 11.24 -10.87 9.89
C TRP A 133 12.46 -10.14 9.36
N THR A 134 12.28 -8.95 8.79
CA THR A 134 13.36 -8.23 8.11
C THR A 134 13.34 -6.72 8.37
N GLN A 135 14.53 -6.15 8.42
CA GLN A 135 14.74 -4.69 8.46
C GLN A 135 14.41 -4.00 7.12
N PHE A 136 14.31 -4.77 6.03
CA PHE A 136 14.01 -4.26 4.69
C PHE A 136 12.51 -4.09 4.44
N SER A 137 11.66 -4.12 5.47
CA SER A 137 10.21 -3.92 5.38
C SER A 137 9.83 -2.65 4.60
N HIS A 138 10.65 -1.59 4.68
CA HIS A 138 10.45 -0.35 3.94
C HIS A 138 10.58 -0.53 2.42
N LEU A 139 11.56 -1.32 1.97
CA LEU A 139 11.72 -1.69 0.55
C LEU A 139 10.58 -2.60 0.09
N VAL A 140 10.12 -3.52 0.95
CA VAL A 140 8.96 -4.36 0.63
C VAL A 140 7.70 -3.52 0.47
N LEU A 141 7.48 -2.52 1.34
CA LEU A 141 6.36 -1.57 1.16
C LEU A 141 6.49 -0.81 -0.16
N GLY A 142 7.68 -0.30 -0.44
CA GLY A 142 7.97 0.37 -1.72
C GLY A 142 7.67 -0.53 -2.92
N ALA A 143 8.09 -1.81 -2.88
CA ALA A 143 7.79 -2.79 -3.90
C ALA A 143 6.29 -3.06 -4.06
N CYS A 144 5.54 -3.14 -2.96
CA CYS A 144 4.08 -3.31 -3.02
C CYS A 144 3.39 -2.11 -3.68
N LEU A 145 3.80 -0.87 -3.37
CA LEU A 145 3.22 0.32 -3.99
C LEU A 145 3.68 0.51 -5.44
N SER A 146 4.88 0.06 -5.78
CA SER A 146 5.42 0.12 -7.14
C SER A 146 4.67 -0.76 -8.15
N ILE A 147 3.83 -1.68 -7.68
CA ILE A 147 2.92 -2.45 -8.55
C ILE A 147 1.92 -1.53 -9.27
N ALA A 148 1.58 -0.36 -8.70
CA ALA A 148 0.54 0.51 -9.23
C ALA A 148 0.81 1.01 -10.66
N PRO A 149 1.95 1.63 -11.02
CA PRO A 149 2.18 2.08 -12.39
C PRO A 149 2.30 0.92 -13.40
N THR A 150 3.00 -0.18 -13.05
CA THR A 150 3.10 -1.35 -13.94
C THR A 150 1.75 -2.06 -14.05
N GLY A 151 0.98 -2.19 -12.97
CA GLY A 151 -0.36 -2.76 -13.00
C GLY A 151 -1.31 -1.95 -13.88
N ALA A 152 -1.29 -0.61 -13.78
CA ALA A 152 -2.09 0.26 -14.63
C ALA A 152 -1.65 0.21 -16.11
N TRP A 153 -0.35 0.11 -16.39
CA TRP A 153 0.16 -0.13 -17.74
C TRP A 153 -0.40 -1.43 -18.34
N ILE A 154 -0.28 -2.54 -17.60
CA ILE A 154 -0.81 -3.84 -18.02
C ILE A 154 -2.33 -3.79 -18.18
N ALA A 155 -3.04 -3.08 -17.30
CA ALA A 155 -4.49 -2.89 -17.36
C ALA A 155 -4.93 -2.25 -18.69
N VAL A 156 -4.12 -1.35 -19.26
CA VAL A 156 -4.41 -0.67 -20.53
C VAL A 156 -3.93 -1.49 -21.74
N ARG A 157 -2.69 -2.04 -21.68
CA ARG A 157 -2.04 -2.69 -22.83
C ARG A 157 -2.27 -4.19 -22.94
N GLY A 158 -2.55 -4.87 -21.82
CA GLY A 158 -2.57 -6.33 -21.77
C GLY A 158 -1.19 -6.99 -21.82
N GLU A 159 -0.12 -6.21 -21.81
CA GLU A 159 1.28 -6.66 -21.88
C GLU A 159 2.21 -5.71 -21.13
N ILE A 160 3.42 -6.14 -20.81
CA ILE A 160 4.47 -5.26 -20.24
C ILE A 160 5.16 -4.50 -21.38
N GLY A 161 5.69 -5.18 -22.38
CA GLY A 161 6.16 -4.70 -23.70
C GLY A 161 7.10 -3.48 -23.73
N SER A 162 7.55 -2.94 -22.59
CA SER A 162 8.35 -1.71 -22.48
C SER A 162 9.10 -1.65 -21.15
N ALA A 163 10.22 -0.95 -21.11
CA ALA A 163 10.96 -0.64 -19.88
C ALA A 163 10.30 0.50 -19.07
N VAL A 164 9.46 1.32 -19.68
CA VAL A 164 8.84 2.51 -19.05
C VAL A 164 8.08 2.17 -17.77
N PRO A 165 7.14 1.18 -17.72
CA PRO A 165 6.45 0.86 -16.48
C PRO A 165 7.38 0.34 -15.39
N LEU A 166 8.48 -0.34 -15.76
CA LEU A 166 9.45 -0.84 -14.79
C LEU A 166 10.28 0.30 -14.17
N LEU A 167 10.68 1.29 -14.98
CA LEU A 167 11.36 2.50 -14.48
C LEU A 167 10.44 3.30 -13.56
N LEU A 168 9.18 3.51 -13.93
CA LEU A 168 8.20 4.16 -13.06
C LEU A 168 8.02 3.38 -11.75
N SER A 169 7.97 2.06 -11.81
CA SER A 169 7.89 1.22 -10.62
C SER A 169 9.14 1.36 -9.74
N LEU A 170 10.33 1.44 -10.34
CA LEU A 170 11.58 1.66 -9.59
C LEU A 170 11.56 3.01 -8.87
N VAL A 171 11.13 4.09 -9.54
CA VAL A 171 10.98 5.41 -8.92
C VAL A 171 10.02 5.35 -7.73
N VAL A 172 8.84 4.74 -7.90
CA VAL A 172 7.83 4.60 -6.83
C VAL A 172 8.37 3.77 -5.67
N LEU A 173 9.09 2.67 -5.95
CA LEU A 173 9.72 1.83 -4.94
C LEU A 173 10.69 2.64 -4.07
N LEU A 174 11.64 3.31 -4.70
CA LEU A 174 12.69 4.06 -4.01
C LEU A 174 12.11 5.24 -3.23
N TRP A 175 11.20 5.99 -3.84
CA TRP A 175 10.52 7.12 -3.21
C TRP A 175 9.74 6.67 -1.96
N THR A 176 8.90 5.64 -2.12
CA THR A 176 8.06 5.14 -1.03
C THR A 176 8.89 4.54 0.09
N ALA A 177 9.92 3.77 -0.24
CA ALA A 177 10.82 3.20 0.75
C ALA A 177 11.53 4.30 1.58
N GLY A 178 12.04 5.34 0.91
CA GLY A 178 12.64 6.49 1.59
C GLY A 178 11.67 7.20 2.52
N PHE A 179 10.44 7.43 2.05
CA PHE A 179 9.38 8.04 2.85
C PHE A 179 9.00 7.17 4.07
N ASP A 180 8.88 5.85 3.90
CA ASP A 180 8.53 4.94 4.99
C ASP A 180 9.66 4.83 6.03
N VAL A 181 10.93 4.93 5.63
CA VAL A 181 12.06 5.02 6.58
C VAL A 181 11.94 6.27 7.44
N LEU A 182 11.60 7.44 6.85
CA LEU A 182 11.36 8.68 7.61
C LEU A 182 10.20 8.51 8.59
N TYR A 183 9.11 7.93 8.12
CA TYR A 183 7.92 7.70 8.95
C TYR A 183 8.20 6.75 10.11
N ALA A 184 9.00 5.71 9.90
CA ALA A 184 9.37 4.74 10.92
C ALA A 184 10.26 5.32 12.03
N CYS A 185 10.92 6.47 11.80
CA CYS A 185 11.66 7.16 12.87
C CYS A 185 10.76 7.58 14.04
N GLN A 186 9.46 7.78 13.81
CA GLN A 186 8.48 8.10 14.87
C GLN A 186 8.24 6.92 15.83
N ASP A 187 8.47 5.69 15.36
CA ASP A 187 8.27 4.46 16.13
C ASP A 187 9.59 3.88 16.67
N TYR A 188 10.70 4.63 16.58
CA TYR A 188 12.06 4.15 16.91
C TYR A 188 12.16 3.43 18.27
N ASP A 189 11.71 4.10 19.34
CA ASP A 189 11.77 3.55 20.69
C ASP A 189 10.83 2.36 20.89
N PHE A 190 9.65 2.41 20.26
CA PHE A 190 8.68 1.33 20.31
C PHE A 190 9.18 0.11 19.53
N ASP A 191 9.67 0.27 18.31
CA ASP A 191 10.19 -0.82 17.47
C ASP A 191 11.34 -1.55 18.18
N ARG A 192 12.25 -0.80 18.87
CA ARG A 192 13.34 -1.38 19.64
C ARG A 192 12.87 -2.18 20.86
N ARG A 193 11.89 -1.67 21.60
CA ARG A 193 11.35 -2.35 22.78
C ARG A 193 10.59 -3.62 22.42
N GLU A 194 9.84 -3.60 21.33
CA GLU A 194 9.04 -4.73 20.86
C GLU A 194 9.83 -5.72 19.98
N GLY A 195 11.12 -5.47 19.72
CA GLY A 195 11.95 -6.31 18.87
C GLY A 195 11.56 -6.29 17.38
N LEU A 196 10.84 -5.25 16.93
CA LEU A 196 10.47 -5.09 15.54
C LEU A 196 11.70 -4.63 14.73
N ARG A 197 11.78 -5.14 13.51
CA ARG A 197 12.94 -4.91 12.64
C ARG A 197 12.62 -3.79 11.65
N SER A 198 12.99 -2.56 12.02
CA SER A 198 12.97 -1.43 11.08
C SER A 198 14.39 -0.90 10.86
N ILE A 199 14.62 -0.18 9.74
CA ILE A 199 15.92 0.45 9.48
C ILE A 199 16.30 1.39 10.63
N PRO A 200 15.42 2.34 11.09
CA PRO A 200 15.75 3.18 12.23
C PRO A 200 16.11 2.40 13.49
N ALA A 201 15.33 1.38 13.86
CA ALA A 201 15.57 0.58 15.05
C ALA A 201 16.94 -0.11 15.03
N ARG A 202 17.46 -0.48 13.84
CA ARG A 202 18.72 -1.18 13.67
C ARG A 202 19.93 -0.25 13.58
N VAL A 203 19.85 0.82 12.78
CA VAL A 203 21.03 1.67 12.49
C VAL A 203 21.02 3.01 13.22
N GLY A 204 19.95 3.33 13.94
CA GLY A 204 19.73 4.62 14.59
C GLY A 204 19.11 5.66 13.64
N ILE A 205 18.47 6.69 14.22
CA ILE A 205 17.74 7.73 13.47
C ILE A 205 18.67 8.48 12.50
N GLY A 206 19.87 8.88 12.94
CA GLY A 206 20.78 9.66 12.10
C GLY A 206 21.16 8.94 10.80
N ARG A 207 21.54 7.66 10.88
CA ARG A 207 21.87 6.85 9.68
C ARG A 207 20.63 6.55 8.85
N ALA A 208 19.47 6.33 9.48
CA ALA A 208 18.20 6.11 8.77
C ALA A 208 17.82 7.32 7.90
N LEU A 209 18.03 8.55 8.40
CA LEU A 209 17.81 9.78 7.63
C LEU A 209 18.73 9.87 6.39
N TRP A 210 19.99 9.44 6.50
CA TRP A 210 20.90 9.37 5.35
C TRP A 210 20.46 8.32 4.32
N ILE A 211 20.00 7.15 4.78
CA ILE A 211 19.45 6.11 3.90
C ILE A 211 18.21 6.64 3.16
N ALA A 212 17.30 7.31 3.86
CA ALA A 212 16.12 7.92 3.23
C ALA A 212 16.50 8.96 2.16
N ARG A 213 17.49 9.82 2.45
CA ARG A 213 18.01 10.79 1.46
C ARG A 213 18.60 10.10 0.24
N ALA A 214 19.40 9.04 0.44
CA ALA A 214 19.98 8.27 -0.66
C ALA A 214 18.91 7.61 -1.54
N LEU A 215 17.85 7.04 -0.93
CA LEU A 215 16.72 6.46 -1.65
C LEU A 215 15.96 7.50 -2.47
N HIS A 216 15.70 8.70 -1.91
CA HIS A 216 15.04 9.78 -2.65
C HIS A 216 15.93 10.34 -3.77
N ALA A 217 17.24 10.49 -3.54
CA ALA A 217 18.18 10.90 -4.59
C ALA A 217 18.23 9.87 -5.73
N ALA A 218 18.26 8.56 -5.40
CA ALA A 218 18.20 7.49 -6.39
C ALA A 218 16.87 7.50 -7.17
N ALA A 219 15.74 7.77 -6.50
CA ALA A 219 14.44 7.91 -7.16
C ALA A 219 14.40 9.09 -8.14
N PHE A 220 15.12 10.18 -7.84
CA PHE A 220 15.19 11.35 -8.72
C PHE A 220 16.08 11.10 -9.94
N LEU A 221 17.08 10.24 -9.82
CA LEU A 221 18.02 9.92 -10.90
C LEU A 221 17.53 8.78 -11.80
N ALA A 222 16.52 8.01 -11.38
CA ALA A 222 15.93 6.89 -12.12
C ALA A 222 14.85 7.35 -13.11
#